data_6aacf753ace72542d5a11c6a32aac10b
#
_entry.id   6aacf753ace72542d5a11c6a32aac10b
#
_cell.length_a   1.000
_cell.length_b   1.000
_cell.length_c   1.000
_cell.angle_alpha   90.00
_cell.angle_beta   90.00
_cell.angle_gamma   90.00
#
_symmetry.space_group_name_H-M   'P 1'
#
loop_
_entity.id
_entity.type
_entity.pdbx_description
1 polymer ?
#
loop_
_entity_poly.entity_id
_entity_poly.type
_entity_poly.pdbx_seq_one_letter_code
_entity_poly.pdbx_strand_id
1 'polypeptide(L)'
;RKINQVIDYINANLHLPLRLDIIAGQVNVSERQLLRIMKGALNESLYAYVARQRVERAVLYMHTEDMSLADLASRVGYDNPQSFSKAFKKQFSVSPKAYMDKLRARLREETEKWSNASVGKEIIPSGMFGTIRLQKGKYAVYTLKGSYAGLQELYNTINIDKTQHKVFNT
;
A
#
# COMPACT_ATOMS: atom_id res chain seq x y z
N ARG A 1 9.77 16.61 19.82
CA ARG A 1 9.46 15.70 20.93
C ARG A 1 10.12 14.35 20.71
N LYS A 2 10.72 13.73 21.76
CA LYS A 2 11.41 12.43 21.64
C LYS A 2 10.52 11.31 21.08
N ILE A 3 9.23 11.32 21.40
CA ILE A 3 8.29 10.32 20.87
C ILE A 3 8.19 10.35 19.34
N ASN A 4 8.16 11.51 18.71
CA ASN A 4 8.09 11.59 17.25
C ASN A 4 9.36 11.02 16.61
N GLN A 5 10.53 11.31 17.17
CA GLN A 5 11.80 10.74 16.71
C GLN A 5 11.82 9.20 16.79
N VAL A 6 11.25 8.63 17.88
CA VAL A 6 11.11 7.18 18.02
C VAL A 6 10.18 6.61 16.94
N ILE A 7 9.02 7.23 16.74
CA ILE A 7 8.02 6.82 15.73
C ILE A 7 8.62 6.89 14.33
N ASP A 8 9.28 7.99 14.00
CA ASP A 8 9.91 8.19 12.68
C ASP A 8 11.00 7.14 12.42
N TYR A 9 11.86 6.90 13.43
CA TYR A 9 12.88 5.87 13.34
C TYR A 9 12.29 4.47 13.13
N ILE A 10 11.29 4.08 13.91
CA ILE A 10 10.61 2.78 13.77
C ILE A 10 10.00 2.64 12.37
N ASN A 11 9.25 3.66 11.92
CA ASN A 11 8.56 3.61 10.63
C ASN A 11 9.51 3.56 9.43
N ALA A 12 10.68 4.19 9.54
CA ALA A 12 11.72 4.12 8.52
C ALA A 12 12.41 2.74 8.46
N ASN A 13 12.44 2.01 9.59
CA ASN A 13 13.23 0.79 9.76
C ASN A 13 12.39 -0.46 10.04
N LEU A 14 11.09 -0.49 9.69
CA LEU A 14 10.19 -1.62 9.98
C LEU A 14 10.67 -2.95 9.41
N HIS A 15 11.41 -2.93 8.29
CA HIS A 15 11.97 -4.09 7.61
C HIS A 15 13.20 -4.69 8.32
N LEU A 16 13.79 -3.96 9.27
CA LEU A 16 14.98 -4.38 10.02
C LEU A 16 14.63 -4.98 11.38
N PRO A 17 15.55 -5.75 12.00
CA PRO A 17 15.42 -6.12 13.41
C PRO A 17 15.43 -4.87 14.29
N LEU A 18 14.30 -4.57 14.91
CA LEU A 18 14.13 -3.40 15.78
C LEU A 18 14.45 -3.78 17.23
N ARG A 19 15.72 -3.64 17.59
CA ARG A 19 16.21 -3.89 18.96
C ARG A 19 15.97 -2.69 19.85
N LEU A 20 15.58 -2.95 21.08
CA LEU A 20 15.22 -1.93 22.07
C LEU A 20 16.38 -0.97 22.39
N ASP A 21 17.60 -1.53 22.58
CA ASP A 21 18.82 -0.78 22.84
C ASP A 21 19.16 0.21 21.68
N ILE A 22 19.00 -0.24 20.43
CA ILE A 22 19.28 0.59 19.26
C ILE A 22 18.28 1.74 19.18
N ILE A 23 16.98 1.46 19.34
CA ILE A 23 15.93 2.50 19.29
C ILE A 23 16.12 3.52 20.43
N ALA A 24 16.44 3.05 21.62
CA ALA A 24 16.69 3.92 22.77
C ALA A 24 17.91 4.84 22.54
N GLY A 25 18.98 4.28 21.94
CA GLY A 25 20.17 5.03 21.56
C GLY A 25 19.90 6.15 20.57
N GLN A 26 19.00 5.94 19.59
CA GLN A 26 18.66 6.95 18.57
C GLN A 26 18.07 8.25 19.18
N VAL A 27 17.44 8.15 20.34
CA VAL A 27 16.80 9.29 20.98
C VAL A 27 17.44 9.68 22.33
N ASN A 28 18.59 9.11 22.64
CA ASN A 28 19.37 9.35 23.86
C ASN A 28 18.50 9.18 25.12
N VAL A 29 17.91 8.01 25.29
CA VAL A 29 17.18 7.61 26.49
C VAL A 29 17.57 6.18 26.89
N SER A 30 17.30 5.80 28.15
CA SER A 30 17.40 4.40 28.54
C SER A 30 16.24 3.58 27.94
N GLU A 31 16.43 2.27 27.80
CA GLU A 31 15.37 1.35 27.35
C GLU A 31 14.10 1.46 28.20
N ARG A 32 14.27 1.55 29.51
CA ARG A 32 13.16 1.74 30.46
C ARG A 32 12.38 3.04 30.21
N GLN A 33 13.10 4.13 29.92
CA GLN A 33 12.47 5.41 29.58
C GLN A 33 11.75 5.32 28.23
N LEU A 34 12.36 4.65 27.24
CA LEU A 34 11.73 4.43 25.93
C LEU A 34 10.39 3.70 26.08
N LEU A 35 10.37 2.57 26.78
CA LEU A 35 9.14 1.80 27.00
C LEU A 35 8.06 2.63 27.71
N ARG A 36 8.44 3.44 28.71
CA ARG A 36 7.52 4.34 29.42
C ARG A 36 6.97 5.43 28.50
N ILE A 37 7.81 6.04 27.67
CA ILE A 37 7.42 7.07 26.70
C ILE A 37 6.41 6.49 25.69
N MET A 38 6.71 5.33 25.13
CA MET A 38 5.83 4.65 24.19
C MET A 38 4.47 4.32 24.80
N LYS A 39 4.48 3.68 25.98
CA LYS A 39 3.24 3.32 26.68
C LYS A 39 2.40 4.54 27.06
N GLY A 40 3.04 5.61 27.53
CA GLY A 40 2.33 6.84 27.93
C GLY A 40 1.79 7.64 26.76
N ALA A 41 2.46 7.62 25.61
CA ALA A 41 2.05 8.39 24.43
C ALA A 41 1.04 7.67 23.53
N LEU A 42 1.17 6.35 23.37
CA LEU A 42 0.40 5.56 22.42
C LEU A 42 -0.59 4.58 23.08
N ASN A 43 -0.55 4.46 24.41
CA ASN A 43 -1.32 3.48 25.19
C ASN A 43 -1.09 2.01 24.78
N GLU A 44 -0.01 1.74 24.06
CA GLU A 44 0.40 0.41 23.65
C GLU A 44 1.89 0.17 23.91
N SER A 45 2.33 -1.08 23.91
CA SER A 45 3.76 -1.39 24.05
C SER A 45 4.51 -1.12 22.75
N LEU A 46 5.82 -0.89 22.83
CA LEU A 46 6.69 -0.75 21.66
C LEU A 46 6.52 -1.91 20.68
N TYR A 47 6.52 -3.15 21.19
CA TYR A 47 6.39 -4.34 20.36
C TYR A 47 5.01 -4.46 19.69
N ALA A 48 3.95 -4.06 20.40
CA ALA A 48 2.60 -4.02 19.82
C ALA A 48 2.52 -2.98 18.69
N TYR A 49 3.10 -1.80 18.90
CA TYR A 49 3.20 -0.75 17.90
C TYR A 49 3.94 -1.23 16.64
N VAL A 50 5.14 -1.80 16.81
CA VAL A 50 5.94 -2.33 15.69
C VAL A 50 5.16 -3.41 14.93
N ALA A 51 4.57 -4.37 15.63
CA ALA A 51 3.79 -5.45 15.00
C ALA A 51 2.62 -4.89 14.21
N ARG A 52 1.89 -3.92 14.75
CA ARG A 52 0.79 -3.25 14.08
C ARG A 52 1.26 -2.51 12.82
N GLN A 53 2.32 -1.71 12.92
CA GLN A 53 2.87 -0.96 11.78
C GLN A 53 3.38 -1.87 10.66
N ARG A 54 4.01 -2.99 10.99
CA ARG A 54 4.45 -4.00 10.01
C ARG A 54 3.27 -4.60 9.26
N VAL A 55 2.22 -4.95 9.97
CA VAL A 55 1.01 -5.54 9.38
C VAL A 55 0.25 -4.53 8.52
N GLU A 56 0.12 -3.28 8.96
CA GLU A 56 -0.46 -2.19 8.17
C GLU A 56 0.34 -1.91 6.89
N ARG A 57 1.67 -1.93 6.97
CA ARG A 57 2.56 -1.80 5.80
C ARG A 57 2.39 -2.98 4.84
N ALA A 58 2.19 -4.19 5.36
CA ALA A 58 1.94 -5.37 4.53
C ALA A 58 0.63 -5.23 3.73
N VAL A 59 -0.43 -4.70 4.34
CA VAL A 59 -1.69 -4.42 3.62
C VAL A 59 -1.46 -3.47 2.45
N LEU A 60 -0.68 -2.41 2.66
CA LEU A 60 -0.34 -1.48 1.57
C LEU A 60 0.36 -2.21 0.41
N TYR A 61 1.35 -3.06 0.70
CA TYR A 61 2.03 -3.85 -0.33
C TYR A 61 1.10 -4.84 -1.04
N MET A 62 0.17 -5.48 -0.32
CA MET A 62 -0.84 -6.36 -0.93
C MET A 62 -1.71 -5.64 -1.97
N HIS A 63 -1.95 -4.33 -1.79
CA HIS A 63 -2.74 -3.52 -2.72
C HIS A 63 -1.93 -2.96 -3.91
N THR A 64 -0.63 -2.81 -3.75
CA THR A 64 0.22 -2.11 -4.73
C THR A 64 1.17 -3.02 -5.47
N GLU A 65 1.42 -4.22 -4.96
CA GLU A 65 2.41 -5.14 -5.51
C GLU A 65 1.89 -6.59 -5.49
N ASP A 66 2.24 -7.35 -6.53
CA ASP A 66 1.98 -8.79 -6.53
C ASP A 66 3.22 -9.54 -6.03
N MET A 67 3.13 -10.07 -4.81
CA MET A 67 4.24 -10.79 -4.19
C MET A 67 3.75 -12.01 -3.41
N SER A 68 4.68 -12.93 -3.15
CA SER A 68 4.40 -14.10 -2.32
C SER A 68 4.23 -13.70 -0.85
N LEU A 69 3.55 -14.57 -0.09
CA LEU A 69 3.40 -14.36 1.36
C LEU A 69 4.76 -14.37 2.09
N ALA A 70 5.72 -15.15 1.60
CA ALA A 70 7.05 -15.22 2.17
C ALA A 70 7.83 -13.92 1.94
N ASP A 71 7.81 -13.40 0.71
CA ASP A 71 8.46 -12.14 0.36
C ASP A 71 7.84 -10.98 1.13
N LEU A 72 6.51 -10.96 1.23
CA LEU A 72 5.78 -9.95 1.99
C LEU A 72 6.18 -9.95 3.47
N ALA A 73 6.21 -11.14 4.10
CA ALA A 73 6.62 -11.28 5.50
C ALA A 73 8.05 -10.74 5.73
N SER A 74 8.99 -11.15 4.88
CA SER A 74 10.37 -10.69 4.93
C SER A 74 10.47 -9.17 4.74
N ARG A 75 9.76 -8.63 3.76
CA ARG A 75 9.80 -7.20 3.43
C ARG A 75 9.28 -6.29 4.54
N VAL A 76 8.37 -6.78 5.36
CA VAL A 76 7.86 -6.04 6.52
C VAL A 76 8.56 -6.40 7.83
N GLY A 77 9.63 -7.18 7.78
CA GLY A 77 10.54 -7.45 8.90
C GLY A 77 10.18 -8.64 9.77
N TYR A 78 9.45 -9.63 9.24
CA TYR A 78 9.25 -10.93 9.91
C TYR A 78 10.23 -11.97 9.38
N ASP A 79 10.84 -12.74 10.29
CA ASP A 79 11.80 -13.78 9.94
C ASP A 79 11.15 -14.97 9.22
N ASN A 80 9.85 -15.16 9.40
CA ASN A 80 9.10 -16.23 8.76
C ASN A 80 7.62 -15.88 8.53
N PRO A 81 6.98 -16.49 7.53
CA PRO A 81 5.58 -16.25 7.21
C PRO A 81 4.58 -16.64 8.30
N GLN A 82 4.94 -17.59 9.18
CA GLN A 82 4.07 -18.06 10.26
C GLN A 82 3.90 -16.98 11.33
N SER A 83 4.99 -16.32 11.73
CA SER A 83 4.98 -15.22 12.70
C SER A 83 4.19 -14.02 12.14
N PHE A 84 4.40 -13.70 10.86
CA PHE A 84 3.62 -12.70 10.16
C PHE A 84 2.12 -13.04 10.14
N SER A 85 1.77 -14.28 9.76
CA SER A 85 0.38 -14.74 9.68
C SER A 85 -0.35 -14.65 11.02
N LYS A 86 0.35 -14.98 12.13
CA LYS A 86 -0.20 -14.84 13.50
C LYS A 86 -0.49 -13.37 13.83
N ALA A 87 0.47 -12.47 13.56
CA ALA A 87 0.30 -11.05 13.80
C ALA A 87 -0.82 -10.45 12.94
N PHE A 88 -0.88 -10.80 11.67
CA PHE A 88 -1.91 -10.36 10.74
C PHE A 88 -3.31 -10.82 11.18
N LYS A 89 -3.46 -12.12 11.50
CA LYS A 89 -4.75 -12.66 11.95
C LYS A 89 -5.20 -12.04 13.27
N LYS A 90 -4.26 -11.72 14.16
CA LYS A 90 -4.57 -11.02 15.43
C LYS A 90 -5.18 -9.63 15.17
N GLN A 91 -4.71 -8.92 14.15
CA GLN A 91 -5.15 -7.55 13.85
C GLN A 91 -6.39 -7.49 12.97
N PHE A 92 -6.49 -8.36 11.95
CA PHE A 92 -7.55 -8.33 10.94
C PHE A 92 -8.57 -9.45 11.08
N SER A 93 -8.40 -10.39 12.02
CA SER A 93 -9.28 -11.55 12.24
C SER A 93 -9.36 -12.53 11.06
N VAL A 94 -8.57 -12.33 10.02
CA VAL A 94 -8.46 -13.21 8.84
C VAL A 94 -6.99 -13.51 8.56
N SER A 95 -6.71 -14.63 7.88
CA SER A 95 -5.34 -14.93 7.46
C SER A 95 -4.88 -14.00 6.33
N PRO A 96 -3.57 -13.69 6.22
CA PRO A 96 -3.06 -12.88 5.11
C PRO A 96 -3.35 -13.50 3.75
N LYS A 97 -3.29 -14.83 3.64
CA LYS A 97 -3.65 -15.55 2.40
C LYS A 97 -5.11 -15.31 2.01
N ALA A 98 -6.04 -15.50 2.95
CA ALA A 98 -7.46 -15.26 2.70
C ALA A 98 -7.74 -13.80 2.32
N TYR A 99 -7.04 -12.86 2.93
CA TYR A 99 -7.12 -11.44 2.59
C TYR A 99 -6.63 -11.18 1.15
N MET A 100 -5.46 -11.72 0.78
CA MET A 100 -4.91 -11.60 -0.58
C MET A 100 -5.81 -12.24 -1.63
N ASP A 101 -6.35 -13.43 -1.37
CA ASP A 101 -7.26 -14.13 -2.28
C ASP A 101 -8.54 -13.32 -2.51
N LYS A 102 -9.12 -12.76 -1.46
CA LYS A 102 -10.29 -11.88 -1.54
C LYS A 102 -10.00 -10.60 -2.33
N LEU A 103 -8.83 -10.00 -2.10
CA LEU A 103 -8.39 -8.81 -2.84
C LEU A 103 -8.23 -9.11 -4.33
N ARG A 104 -7.56 -10.22 -4.68
CA ARG A 104 -7.38 -10.66 -6.07
C ARG A 104 -8.71 -10.98 -6.76
N ALA A 105 -9.64 -11.63 -6.07
CA ALA A 105 -10.98 -11.90 -6.60
C ALA A 105 -11.71 -10.60 -6.92
N ARG A 106 -11.68 -9.63 -6.01
CA ARG A 106 -12.30 -8.32 -6.23
C ARG A 106 -11.71 -7.57 -7.42
N LEU A 107 -10.37 -7.57 -7.55
CA LEU A 107 -9.69 -6.95 -8.68
C LEU A 107 -10.06 -7.63 -10.02
N ARG A 108 -10.21 -8.96 -10.03
CA ARG A 108 -10.70 -9.69 -11.23
C ARG A 108 -12.12 -9.28 -11.61
N GLU A 109 -13.04 -9.25 -10.66
CA GLU A 109 -14.43 -8.82 -10.90
C GLU A 109 -14.49 -7.39 -11.45
N GLU A 110 -13.70 -6.49 -10.89
CA GLU A 110 -13.61 -5.11 -11.38
C GLU A 110 -13.04 -5.08 -12.81
N THR A 111 -11.97 -5.82 -13.08
CA THR A 111 -11.37 -5.91 -14.42
C THR A 111 -12.36 -6.51 -15.44
N GLU A 112 -13.12 -7.55 -15.06
CA GLU A 112 -14.15 -8.15 -15.93
C GLU A 112 -15.30 -7.18 -16.21
N LYS A 113 -15.76 -6.45 -15.21
CA LYS A 113 -16.76 -5.38 -15.41
C LYS A 113 -16.29 -4.33 -16.40
N TRP A 114 -15.02 -3.94 -16.30
CA TRP A 114 -14.42 -2.97 -17.22
C TRP A 114 -14.22 -3.54 -18.63
N SER A 115 -13.80 -4.80 -18.76
CA SER A 115 -13.61 -5.44 -20.07
C SER A 115 -14.91 -5.70 -20.80
N ASN A 116 -16.01 -5.88 -20.06
CA ASN A 116 -17.36 -6.10 -20.62
C ASN A 116 -18.16 -4.78 -20.81
N ALA A 117 -17.70 -3.69 -20.22
CA ALA A 117 -18.30 -2.39 -20.49
C ALA A 117 -18.07 -2.03 -21.96
N SER A 118 -19.15 -1.82 -22.70
CA SER A 118 -19.12 -1.43 -24.12
C SER A 118 -18.34 -0.13 -24.26
N VAL A 119 -17.08 -0.21 -24.67
CA VAL A 119 -16.30 0.97 -25.03
C VAL A 119 -16.66 1.30 -26.49
N GLY A 120 -17.85 1.82 -26.67
CA GLY A 120 -18.39 2.20 -27.97
C GLY A 120 -18.59 3.69 -28.17
N LYS A 121 -17.97 4.51 -27.29
CA LYS A 121 -18.07 5.96 -27.46
C LYS A 121 -16.77 6.51 -28.01
N GLU A 122 -16.92 7.21 -29.11
CA GLU A 122 -15.87 8.00 -29.75
C GLU A 122 -15.43 9.10 -28.77
N ILE A 123 -14.17 9.12 -28.40
CA ILE A 123 -13.60 10.24 -27.64
C ILE A 123 -13.22 11.29 -28.68
N ILE A 124 -13.96 12.38 -28.69
CA ILE A 124 -13.63 13.53 -29.55
C ILE A 124 -12.71 14.45 -28.76
N PRO A 125 -11.43 14.57 -29.12
CA PRO A 125 -10.54 15.47 -28.44
C PRO A 125 -10.77 16.90 -28.90
N SER A 126 -10.76 17.81 -27.96
CA SER A 126 -10.62 19.23 -28.26
C SER A 126 -9.15 19.60 -28.27
N GLY A 127 -8.60 20.03 -29.42
CA GLY A 127 -7.26 20.56 -29.50
C GLY A 127 -6.19 19.56 -29.97
N MET A 128 -5.04 19.50 -29.31
CA MET A 128 -3.79 18.84 -29.76
C MET A 128 -3.78 17.30 -29.75
N PHE A 129 -4.87 16.65 -29.37
CA PHE A 129 -4.93 15.19 -29.22
C PHE A 129 -5.65 14.52 -30.39
N GLY A 130 -5.10 13.40 -30.84
CA GLY A 130 -5.73 12.61 -31.91
C GLY A 130 -6.92 11.80 -31.40
N THR A 131 -7.87 11.49 -32.27
CA THR A 131 -8.99 10.62 -31.95
C THR A 131 -8.54 9.16 -31.97
N ILE A 132 -8.77 8.44 -30.87
CA ILE A 132 -8.53 6.99 -30.79
C ILE A 132 -9.89 6.29 -30.78
N ARG A 133 -10.16 5.47 -31.79
CA ARG A 133 -11.33 4.58 -31.80
C ARG A 133 -10.93 3.25 -31.20
N LEU A 134 -11.39 2.97 -29.97
CA LEU A 134 -11.17 1.70 -29.31
C LEU A 134 -12.22 0.69 -29.80
N GLN A 135 -11.77 -0.40 -30.40
CA GLN A 135 -12.64 -1.51 -30.77
C GLN A 135 -12.93 -2.38 -29.54
N LYS A 136 -14.06 -3.12 -29.58
CA LYS A 136 -14.39 -4.07 -28.53
C LYS A 136 -13.25 -5.10 -28.36
N GLY A 137 -12.62 -5.13 -27.18
CA GLY A 137 -11.46 -6.00 -26.95
C GLY A 137 -10.97 -5.95 -25.50
N LYS A 138 -9.90 -6.70 -25.23
CA LYS A 138 -9.18 -6.63 -23.95
C LYS A 138 -8.23 -5.45 -23.97
N TYR A 139 -8.30 -4.60 -22.98
CA TYR A 139 -7.39 -3.46 -22.84
C TYR A 139 -6.44 -3.69 -21.66
N ALA A 140 -5.19 -3.30 -21.84
CA ALA A 140 -4.22 -3.29 -20.77
C ALA A 140 -4.47 -2.07 -19.87
N VAL A 141 -4.62 -2.30 -18.58
CA VAL A 141 -4.68 -1.22 -17.59
C VAL A 141 -3.27 -1.00 -17.08
N TYR A 142 -2.67 0.13 -17.38
CA TYR A 142 -1.35 0.49 -16.86
C TYR A 142 -1.50 1.21 -15.53
N THR A 143 -0.89 0.63 -14.50
CA THR A 143 -0.74 1.32 -13.21
C THR A 143 0.50 2.22 -13.30
N LEU A 144 0.31 3.51 -13.24
CA LEU A 144 1.43 4.46 -13.15
C LEU A 144 2.19 4.22 -11.83
N LYS A 145 3.40 3.69 -11.95
CA LYS A 145 4.36 3.65 -10.83
C LYS A 145 5.10 4.97 -10.78
N GLY A 146 4.64 5.91 -9.95
CA GLY A 146 5.29 7.20 -9.81
C GLY A 146 4.66 8.03 -8.69
N SER A 147 5.22 9.22 -8.44
CA SER A 147 4.64 10.14 -7.48
C SER A 147 3.28 10.65 -7.97
N TYR A 148 2.35 10.88 -7.05
CA TYR A 148 1.04 11.47 -7.37
C TYR A 148 1.12 12.81 -8.13
N ALA A 149 2.25 13.51 -8.06
CA ALA A 149 2.51 14.73 -8.83
C ALA A 149 2.50 14.48 -10.35
N GLY A 150 3.06 13.34 -10.80
CA GLY A 150 3.01 12.96 -12.21
C GLY A 150 1.60 12.59 -12.69
N LEU A 151 0.77 12.06 -11.81
CA LEU A 151 -0.63 11.77 -12.11
C LEU A 151 -1.44 13.08 -12.31
N GLN A 152 -1.18 14.09 -11.51
CA GLN A 152 -1.82 15.39 -11.61
C GLN A 152 -1.45 16.12 -12.92
N GLU A 153 -0.19 16.04 -13.32
CA GLU A 153 0.27 16.57 -14.60
C GLU A 153 -0.37 15.84 -15.79
N LEU A 154 -0.46 14.51 -15.70
CA LEU A 154 -1.15 13.71 -16.70
C LEU A 154 -2.63 14.08 -16.80
N TYR A 155 -3.34 14.25 -15.68
CA TYR A 155 -4.74 14.68 -15.65
C TYR A 155 -4.92 16.12 -16.18
N ASN A 156 -3.97 17.00 -15.93
CA ASN A 156 -4.00 18.36 -16.43
C ASN A 156 -3.71 18.44 -17.94
N THR A 157 -2.92 17.50 -18.46
CA THR A 157 -2.54 17.43 -19.87
C THR A 157 -3.63 16.72 -20.71
N ILE A 158 -4.32 15.75 -20.12
CA ILE A 158 -5.44 15.03 -20.75
C ILE A 158 -6.73 15.74 -20.32
N ASN A 159 -7.30 16.54 -21.19
CA ASN A 159 -8.58 17.21 -20.94
C ASN A 159 -9.72 16.18 -21.01
N ILE A 160 -9.89 15.43 -19.90
CA ILE A 160 -10.90 14.38 -19.80
C ILE A 160 -12.19 15.02 -19.33
N ASP A 161 -13.24 14.86 -20.09
CA ASP A 161 -14.59 15.18 -19.65
C ASP A 161 -14.90 14.39 -18.38
N LYS A 162 -15.04 15.12 -17.26
CA LYS A 162 -15.31 14.54 -15.92
C LYS A 162 -16.57 13.69 -15.85
N THR A 163 -17.43 13.75 -16.84
CA THR A 163 -18.65 12.95 -16.95
C THR A 163 -18.41 11.52 -17.46
N GLN A 164 -17.21 11.22 -17.98
CA GLN A 164 -16.90 9.92 -18.59
C GLN A 164 -15.67 9.24 -17.96
N HIS A 165 -15.62 9.06 -16.71
CA HIS A 165 -14.66 8.36 -15.84
C HIS A 165 -13.78 7.24 -16.43
N LYS A 166 -13.12 7.40 -17.57
CA LYS A 166 -12.23 6.36 -18.13
C LYS A 166 -10.98 6.98 -18.71
N VAL A 167 -9.87 6.81 -18.01
CA VAL A 167 -8.54 7.12 -18.51
C VAL A 167 -7.93 5.84 -19.02
N PHE A 168 -7.53 5.82 -20.29
CA PHE A 168 -6.75 4.72 -20.85
C PHE A 168 -5.40 5.30 -21.28
N ASN A 169 -4.32 4.72 -20.74
CA ASN A 169 -2.96 5.01 -21.16
C ASN A 169 -2.46 3.82 -22.00
N THR A 170 -1.98 4.11 -23.17
CA THR A 170 -1.20 3.22 -24.02
C THR A 170 0.26 3.20 -23.59
#